data_34f2abd379e1012f37f7d50d1629fb59
#
_entry.id   34f2abd379e1012f37f7d50d1629fb59
#
_cell.length_a   1.000
_cell.length_b   1.000
_cell.length_c   1.000
_cell.angle_alpha   90.00
_cell.angle_beta   90.00
_cell.angle_gamma   90.00
#
_symmetry.space_group_name_H-M   'P 1'
#
loop_
_entity.id
_entity.type
_entity.pdbx_description
1 polymer ?
#
loop_
_entity_poly.entity_id
_entity_poly.type
_entity_poly.pdbx_seq_one_letter_code
_entity_poly.pdbx_strand_id
1 'polypeptide(L)'
;MQGRLVGYIIIAITIFGILVVLQRAWQLSTIGRRINRQLASDRPDPGNPLGRVLAVYHENRGIDTETLELKLDEAILRHTPGLQRGLATIRILAVIAPMLGLLGTVTGLIETFQSITQFGTGDARLMAGGISQALITTVLGLSAAIPLILLHTALNSKSRRLVGILEEQSAGIIASHAEQERQHAACA
;
A
#
# COMPACT_ATOMS: atom_id res chain seq x y z
N MET A 1 1.06 34.48 -6.81
CA MET A 1 0.28 33.85 -5.70
C MET A 1 0.02 32.35 -5.95
N GLN A 2 -0.06 31.90 -7.21
CA GLN A 2 -0.38 30.50 -7.57
C GLN A 2 0.72 29.50 -7.16
N GLY A 3 2.00 29.82 -7.28
CA GLY A 3 3.08 28.93 -6.85
C GLY A 3 3.09 28.61 -5.35
N ARG A 4 2.65 29.56 -4.51
CA ARG A 4 2.47 29.32 -3.05
C ARG A 4 1.34 28.34 -2.77
N LEU A 5 0.26 28.40 -3.53
CA LEU A 5 -0.90 27.51 -3.40
C LEU A 5 -0.50 26.07 -3.72
N VAL A 6 0.27 25.85 -4.79
CA VAL A 6 0.78 24.51 -5.14
C VAL A 6 1.66 23.95 -4.02
N GLY A 7 2.52 24.77 -3.40
CA GLY A 7 3.33 24.35 -2.25
C GLY A 7 2.48 23.88 -1.07
N TYR A 8 1.41 24.58 -0.72
CA TYR A 8 0.49 24.16 0.35
C TYR A 8 -0.24 22.84 0.01
N ILE A 9 -0.63 22.66 -1.25
CA ILE A 9 -1.25 21.39 -1.70
C ILE A 9 -0.27 20.23 -1.55
N ILE A 10 1.00 20.39 -1.93
CA ILE A 10 2.03 19.36 -1.76
C ILE A 10 2.20 19.00 -0.28
N ILE A 11 2.27 20.00 0.61
CA ILE A 11 2.40 19.77 2.05
C ILE A 11 1.17 19.01 2.58
N ALA A 12 -0.04 19.41 2.20
CA ALA A 12 -1.28 18.74 2.61
C ALA A 12 -1.32 17.27 2.15
N ILE A 13 -0.95 17.00 0.90
CA ILE A 13 -0.87 15.65 0.34
C ILE A 13 0.19 14.82 1.07
N THR A 14 1.33 15.42 1.41
CA THR A 14 2.40 14.75 2.15
C THR A 14 1.94 14.35 3.55
N ILE A 15 1.32 15.26 4.28
CA ILE A 15 0.79 14.98 5.63
C ILE A 15 -0.27 13.88 5.55
N PHE A 16 -1.21 13.98 4.61
CA PHE A 16 -2.24 12.97 4.40
C PHE A 16 -1.62 11.60 4.04
N GLY A 17 -0.64 11.58 3.14
CA GLY A 17 0.08 10.37 2.76
C GLY A 17 0.79 9.71 3.95
N ILE A 18 1.47 10.49 4.79
CA ILE A 18 2.14 9.99 6.00
C ILE A 18 1.11 9.42 7.00
N LEU A 19 -0.02 10.08 7.20
CA LEU A 19 -1.09 9.56 8.07
C LEU A 19 -1.62 8.21 7.59
N VAL A 20 -1.88 8.07 6.29
CA VAL A 20 -2.31 6.80 5.67
C VAL A 20 -1.24 5.72 5.85
N VAL A 21 0.04 6.06 5.67
CA VAL A 21 1.17 5.14 5.88
C VAL A 21 1.22 4.66 7.33
N LEU A 22 1.14 5.56 8.31
CA LEU A 22 1.19 5.21 9.73
C LEU A 22 0.02 4.31 10.13
N GLN A 23 -1.20 4.68 9.72
CA GLN A 23 -2.38 3.86 9.96
C GLN A 23 -2.21 2.46 9.37
N ARG A 24 -1.70 2.37 8.15
CA ARG A 24 -1.53 1.10 7.45
C ARG A 24 -0.41 0.25 8.05
N ALA A 25 0.70 0.87 8.41
CA ALA A 25 1.80 0.20 9.10
C ALA A 25 1.34 -0.45 10.41
N TRP A 26 0.53 0.26 11.18
CA TRP A 26 -0.04 -0.26 12.43
C TRP A 26 -1.00 -1.43 12.18
N GLN A 27 -1.92 -1.30 11.22
CA GLN A 27 -2.85 -2.36 10.85
C GLN A 27 -2.14 -3.63 10.38
N LEU A 28 -1.20 -3.52 9.41
CA LEU A 28 -0.44 -4.68 8.93
C LEU A 28 0.42 -5.31 10.04
N SER A 29 0.97 -4.51 10.95
CA SER A 29 1.74 -5.02 12.09
C SER A 29 0.86 -5.81 13.05
N THR A 30 -0.34 -5.32 13.33
CA THR A 30 -1.31 -5.99 14.21
C THR A 30 -1.81 -7.29 13.59
N ILE A 31 -2.16 -7.27 12.30
CA ILE A 31 -2.58 -8.47 11.56
C ILE A 31 -1.44 -9.49 11.52
N GLY A 32 -0.22 -9.06 11.21
CA GLY A 32 0.94 -9.95 11.17
C GLY A 32 1.23 -10.61 12.52
N ARG A 33 1.10 -9.87 13.63
CA ARG A 33 1.24 -10.45 14.98
C ARG A 33 0.17 -11.51 15.28
N ARG A 34 -1.08 -11.28 14.83
CA ARG A 34 -2.19 -12.24 15.00
C ARG A 34 -1.97 -13.49 14.16
N ILE A 35 -1.53 -13.34 12.90
CA ILE A 35 -1.20 -14.48 12.03
C ILE A 35 -0.05 -15.30 12.66
N ASN A 36 1.02 -14.66 13.14
CA ASN A 36 2.12 -15.38 13.80
C ASN A 36 1.70 -16.13 15.07
N ARG A 37 0.74 -15.59 15.83
CA ARG A 37 0.14 -16.31 16.97
C ARG A 37 -0.71 -17.50 16.52
N GLN A 38 -1.42 -17.35 15.41
CA GLN A 38 -2.24 -18.43 14.84
C GLN A 38 -1.37 -19.60 14.36
N LEU A 39 -0.18 -19.36 13.81
CA LEU A 39 0.77 -20.43 13.42
C LEU A 39 1.21 -21.31 14.58
N ALA A 40 1.14 -20.82 15.82
CA ALA A 40 1.48 -21.56 17.03
C ALA A 40 0.24 -22.19 17.70
N SER A 41 -0.95 -22.12 17.09
CA SER A 41 -2.22 -22.59 17.68
C SER A 41 -3.06 -23.33 16.65
N ASP A 42 -3.47 -24.54 16.97
CA ASP A 42 -4.37 -25.35 16.13
C ASP A 42 -5.83 -24.88 16.14
N ARG A 43 -6.19 -24.00 17.08
CA ARG A 43 -7.56 -23.48 17.15
C ARG A 43 -7.73 -22.28 16.22
N PRO A 44 -8.64 -22.35 15.23
CA PRO A 44 -8.88 -21.24 14.30
C PRO A 44 -9.44 -20.02 15.05
N ASP A 45 -8.75 -18.87 14.97
CA ASP A 45 -9.22 -17.59 15.48
C ASP A 45 -9.85 -16.78 14.32
N PRO A 46 -11.19 -16.58 14.33
CA PRO A 46 -11.88 -15.82 13.28
C PRO A 46 -11.47 -14.35 13.22
N GLY A 47 -10.73 -13.86 14.22
CA GLY A 47 -10.21 -12.49 14.28
C GLY A 47 -9.05 -12.19 13.35
N ASN A 48 -8.49 -13.21 12.66
CA ASN A 48 -7.39 -13.05 11.71
C ASN A 48 -7.64 -13.80 10.40
N PRO A 49 -7.01 -13.37 9.28
CA PRO A 49 -7.21 -14.00 7.98
C PRO A 49 -6.84 -15.49 7.94
N LEU A 50 -5.74 -15.89 8.58
CA LEU A 50 -5.30 -17.28 8.61
C LEU A 50 -6.31 -18.17 9.36
N GLY A 51 -6.80 -17.72 10.51
CA GLY A 51 -7.79 -18.47 11.27
C GLY A 51 -9.10 -18.67 10.52
N ARG A 52 -9.48 -17.73 9.63
CA ARG A 52 -10.64 -17.88 8.76
C ARG A 52 -10.41 -18.92 7.67
N VAL A 53 -9.21 -18.98 7.08
CA VAL A 53 -8.83 -20.04 6.12
C VAL A 53 -8.85 -21.40 6.82
N LEU A 54 -8.30 -21.49 8.02
CA LEU A 54 -8.36 -22.72 8.85
C LEU A 54 -9.80 -23.13 9.19
N ALA A 55 -10.71 -22.17 9.48
CA ALA A 55 -12.11 -22.46 9.74
C ALA A 55 -12.79 -23.12 8.52
N VAL A 56 -12.51 -22.62 7.30
CA VAL A 56 -13.02 -23.24 6.05
C VAL A 56 -12.57 -24.70 5.95
N TYR A 57 -11.34 -25.02 6.28
CA TYR A 57 -10.85 -26.40 6.33
C TYR A 57 -11.62 -27.25 7.36
N HIS A 58 -11.79 -26.72 8.58
CA HIS A 58 -12.50 -27.46 9.64
C HIS A 58 -13.96 -27.75 9.30
N GLU A 59 -14.62 -26.85 8.57
CA GLU A 59 -16.01 -27.01 8.14
C GLU A 59 -16.15 -27.98 6.97
N ASN A 60 -15.07 -28.24 6.23
CA ASN A 60 -15.09 -28.99 4.97
C ASN A 60 -14.16 -30.22 4.96
N ARG A 61 -13.86 -30.83 6.09
CA ARG A 61 -12.95 -31.99 6.21
C ARG A 61 -13.38 -33.24 5.45
N GLY A 62 -14.64 -33.35 5.09
CA GLY A 62 -15.22 -34.55 4.45
C GLY A 62 -15.41 -34.42 2.94
N ILE A 63 -14.91 -33.36 2.30
CA ILE A 63 -15.01 -33.17 0.84
C ILE A 63 -13.72 -33.64 0.16
N ASP A 64 -13.79 -33.86 -1.15
CA ASP A 64 -12.63 -34.22 -1.98
C ASP A 64 -11.58 -33.11 -2.00
N THR A 65 -10.33 -33.51 -2.21
CA THR A 65 -9.16 -32.60 -2.17
C THR A 65 -9.29 -31.45 -3.17
N GLU A 66 -9.82 -31.69 -4.38
CA GLU A 66 -9.98 -30.67 -5.42
C GLU A 66 -10.98 -29.58 -5.01
N THR A 67 -12.13 -29.97 -4.48
CA THR A 67 -13.14 -29.02 -3.98
C THR A 67 -12.63 -28.24 -2.74
N LEU A 68 -11.84 -28.91 -1.87
CA LEU A 68 -11.23 -28.25 -0.71
C LEU A 68 -10.25 -27.16 -1.16
N GLU A 69 -9.39 -27.45 -2.14
CA GLU A 69 -8.45 -26.49 -2.72
C GLU A 69 -9.17 -25.24 -3.22
N LEU A 70 -10.23 -25.41 -4.02
CA LEU A 70 -11.02 -24.28 -4.54
C LEU A 70 -11.64 -23.42 -3.42
N LYS A 71 -12.13 -24.04 -2.34
CA LYS A 71 -12.70 -23.30 -1.20
C LYS A 71 -11.65 -22.54 -0.39
N LEU A 72 -10.46 -23.12 -0.21
CA LEU A 72 -9.35 -22.46 0.46
C LEU A 72 -8.83 -21.29 -0.36
N ASP A 73 -8.70 -21.45 -1.67
CA ASP A 73 -8.32 -20.37 -2.59
C ASP A 73 -9.35 -19.24 -2.59
N GLU A 74 -10.66 -19.56 -2.63
CA GLU A 74 -11.71 -18.56 -2.49
C GLU A 74 -11.56 -17.78 -1.18
N ALA A 75 -11.30 -18.47 -0.06
CA ALA A 75 -11.11 -17.83 1.22
C ALA A 75 -9.91 -16.88 1.23
N ILE A 76 -8.78 -17.28 0.62
CA ILE A 76 -7.58 -16.43 0.49
C ILE A 76 -7.89 -15.20 -0.36
N LEU A 77 -8.48 -15.40 -1.55
CA LEU A 77 -8.85 -14.31 -2.46
C LEU A 77 -9.80 -13.31 -1.80
N ARG A 78 -10.73 -13.78 -0.98
CA ARG A 78 -11.68 -12.94 -0.22
C ARG A 78 -10.99 -12.04 0.80
N HIS A 79 -9.88 -12.50 1.41
CA HIS A 79 -9.18 -11.77 2.45
C HIS A 79 -7.99 -10.93 1.95
N THR A 80 -7.45 -11.24 0.79
CA THR A 80 -6.32 -10.53 0.16
C THR A 80 -6.57 -9.02 -0.03
N PRO A 81 -7.75 -8.55 -0.53
CA PRO A 81 -8.01 -7.12 -0.68
C PRO A 81 -7.92 -6.35 0.65
N GLY A 82 -8.30 -6.98 1.77
CA GLY A 82 -8.15 -6.41 3.10
C GLY A 82 -6.70 -6.12 3.48
N LEU A 83 -5.76 -6.98 3.09
CA LEU A 83 -4.33 -6.82 3.31
C LEU A 83 -3.69 -5.76 2.39
N GLN A 84 -4.23 -5.56 1.19
CA GLN A 84 -3.72 -4.62 0.18
C GLN A 84 -4.41 -3.25 0.21
N ARG A 85 -5.51 -3.10 0.94
CA ARG A 85 -6.29 -1.87 1.00
C ARG A 85 -5.42 -0.68 1.41
N GLY A 86 -5.59 0.46 0.74
CA GLY A 86 -4.86 1.71 1.04
C GLY A 86 -3.42 1.78 0.48
N LEU A 87 -2.80 0.68 0.06
CA LEU A 87 -1.48 0.72 -0.56
C LEU A 87 -1.50 1.44 -1.91
N ALA A 88 -2.57 1.24 -2.69
CA ALA A 88 -2.78 1.95 -3.95
C ALA A 88 -2.84 3.48 -3.73
N THR A 89 -3.52 3.93 -2.68
CA THR A 89 -3.62 5.36 -2.35
C THR A 89 -2.24 5.95 -2.05
N ILE A 90 -1.41 5.28 -1.25
CA ILE A 90 -0.05 5.73 -0.95
C ILE A 90 0.78 5.83 -2.23
N ARG A 91 0.68 4.84 -3.13
CA ARG A 91 1.37 4.83 -4.42
C ARG A 91 0.95 6.02 -5.29
N ILE A 92 -0.35 6.28 -5.38
CA ILE A 92 -0.88 7.41 -6.17
C ILE A 92 -0.36 8.74 -5.62
N LEU A 93 -0.41 8.96 -4.30
CA LEU A 93 0.10 10.18 -3.67
C LEU A 93 1.60 10.37 -3.93
N ALA A 94 2.38 9.30 -3.87
CA ALA A 94 3.81 9.32 -4.14
C ALA A 94 4.15 9.70 -5.60
N VAL A 95 3.30 9.34 -6.56
CA VAL A 95 3.46 9.69 -7.98
C VAL A 95 2.96 11.12 -8.25
N ILE A 96 1.87 11.54 -7.63
CA ILE A 96 1.29 12.87 -7.84
C ILE A 96 2.18 13.98 -7.23
N ALA A 97 2.85 13.74 -6.11
CA ALA A 97 3.64 14.75 -5.42
C ALA A 97 4.71 15.41 -6.33
N PRO A 98 5.58 14.68 -7.07
CA PRO A 98 6.55 15.31 -7.97
C PRO A 98 5.88 15.97 -9.18
N MET A 99 4.74 15.45 -9.66
CA MET A 99 4.00 16.08 -10.76
C MET A 99 3.46 17.46 -10.35
N LEU A 100 2.97 17.58 -9.11
CA LEU A 100 2.57 18.87 -8.53
C LEU A 100 3.79 19.80 -8.35
N GLY A 101 4.93 19.25 -7.97
CA GLY A 101 6.18 20.02 -7.91
C GLY A 101 6.54 20.62 -9.27
N LEU A 102 6.47 19.82 -10.33
CA LEU A 102 6.69 20.29 -11.71
C LEU A 102 5.64 21.33 -12.14
N LEU A 103 4.36 21.10 -11.81
CA LEU A 103 3.31 22.09 -12.08
C LEU A 103 3.62 23.42 -11.37
N GLY A 104 4.12 23.36 -10.15
CA GLY A 104 4.54 24.55 -9.39
C GLY A 104 5.67 25.34 -10.06
N THR A 105 6.65 24.65 -10.70
CA THR A 105 7.70 25.35 -11.47
C THR A 105 7.13 26.02 -12.70
N VAL A 106 6.29 25.35 -13.47
CA VAL A 106 5.68 25.91 -14.68
C VAL A 106 4.84 27.15 -14.35
N THR A 107 3.97 27.04 -13.36
CA THR A 107 3.13 28.18 -12.93
C THR A 107 3.95 29.34 -12.37
N GLY A 108 5.00 29.07 -11.58
CA GLY A 108 5.88 30.09 -11.04
C GLY A 108 6.70 30.82 -12.11
N LEU A 109 7.18 30.10 -13.14
CA LEU A 109 7.85 30.72 -14.27
C LEU A 109 6.89 31.57 -15.11
N ILE A 110 5.66 31.13 -15.36
CA ILE A 110 4.63 31.92 -16.05
C ILE A 110 4.38 33.23 -15.29
N GLU A 111 4.17 33.19 -13.98
CA GLU A 111 4.01 34.40 -13.17
C GLU A 111 5.21 35.36 -13.29
N THR A 112 6.44 34.80 -13.31
CA THR A 112 7.65 35.60 -13.45
C THR A 112 7.70 36.28 -14.81
N PHE A 113 7.43 35.57 -15.91
CA PHE A 113 7.41 36.17 -17.25
C PHE A 113 6.27 37.19 -17.43
N GLN A 114 5.12 36.94 -16.86
CA GLN A 114 4.02 37.93 -16.85
C GLN A 114 4.43 39.23 -16.13
N SER A 115 5.14 39.12 -15.00
CA SER A 115 5.65 40.26 -14.28
C SER A 115 6.68 41.06 -15.11
N ILE A 116 7.55 40.36 -15.85
CA ILE A 116 8.52 40.98 -16.76
C ILE A 116 7.80 41.76 -17.89
N THR A 117 6.74 41.20 -18.47
CA THR A 117 5.99 41.84 -19.56
C THR A 117 5.23 43.07 -19.09
N GLN A 118 4.76 43.07 -17.83
CA GLN A 118 3.97 44.19 -17.28
C GLN A 118 4.85 45.32 -16.73
N PHE A 119 5.96 45.00 -16.07
CA PHE A 119 6.78 45.98 -15.35
C PHE A 119 8.17 46.17 -15.96
N GLY A 120 8.53 45.43 -17.04
CA GLY A 120 9.84 45.43 -17.64
C GLY A 120 10.89 44.67 -16.82
N THR A 121 12.12 44.68 -17.31
CA THR A 121 13.27 43.94 -16.70
C THR A 121 13.92 44.69 -15.54
N GLY A 122 13.34 45.76 -15.04
CA GLY A 122 13.98 46.71 -14.11
C GLY A 122 14.30 46.17 -12.70
N ASP A 123 13.68 45.09 -12.24
CA ASP A 123 13.94 44.54 -10.90
C ASP A 123 14.37 43.06 -10.94
N ALA A 124 15.70 42.86 -10.99
CA ALA A 124 16.32 41.54 -10.99
C ALA A 124 15.97 40.71 -9.73
N ARG A 125 15.63 41.38 -8.58
CA ARG A 125 15.29 40.70 -7.33
C ARG A 125 13.90 40.06 -7.40
N LEU A 126 12.94 40.75 -8.02
CA LEU A 126 11.59 40.19 -8.23
C LEU A 126 11.63 38.96 -9.14
N MET A 127 12.43 39.01 -10.20
CA MET A 127 12.60 37.89 -11.13
C MET A 127 13.27 36.70 -10.44
N ALA A 128 14.39 36.94 -9.72
CA ALA A 128 15.10 35.89 -9.00
C ALA A 128 14.20 35.26 -7.92
N GLY A 129 13.37 36.05 -7.23
CA GLY A 129 12.42 35.58 -6.22
C GLY A 129 11.37 34.63 -6.81
N GLY A 130 10.78 34.97 -7.97
CA GLY A 130 9.77 34.12 -8.64
C GLY A 130 10.36 32.79 -9.13
N ILE A 131 11.54 32.83 -9.75
CA ILE A 131 12.26 31.61 -10.20
C ILE A 131 12.63 30.74 -8.98
N SER A 132 13.19 31.33 -7.91
CA SER A 132 13.53 30.60 -6.69
C SER A 132 12.31 29.91 -6.09
N GLN A 133 11.17 30.62 -5.99
CA GLN A 133 9.93 30.04 -5.48
C GLN A 133 9.42 28.89 -6.34
N ALA A 134 9.54 29.00 -7.67
CA ALA A 134 9.20 27.93 -8.58
C ALA A 134 10.04 26.67 -8.31
N LEU A 135 11.37 26.80 -8.20
CA LEU A 135 12.27 25.68 -7.95
C LEU A 135 12.02 25.00 -6.60
N ILE A 136 11.67 25.75 -5.56
CA ILE A 136 11.35 25.23 -4.23
C ILE A 136 10.14 24.26 -4.28
N THR A 137 9.16 24.51 -5.14
CA THR A 137 8.00 23.60 -5.25
C THR A 137 8.38 22.22 -5.80
N THR A 138 9.35 22.14 -6.71
CA THR A 138 9.89 20.85 -7.18
C THR A 138 10.67 20.13 -6.08
N VAL A 139 11.50 20.84 -5.33
CA VAL A 139 12.22 20.26 -4.19
C VAL A 139 11.22 19.69 -3.17
N LEU A 140 10.16 20.43 -2.84
CA LEU A 140 9.11 19.95 -1.94
C LEU A 140 8.40 18.70 -2.49
N GLY A 141 8.05 18.70 -3.78
CA GLY A 141 7.40 17.55 -4.42
C GLY A 141 8.25 16.27 -4.38
N LEU A 142 9.54 16.39 -4.68
CA LEU A 142 10.49 15.28 -4.63
C LEU A 142 10.76 14.82 -3.19
N SER A 143 10.93 15.77 -2.25
CA SER A 143 11.14 15.46 -0.83
C SER A 143 9.94 14.74 -0.21
N ALA A 144 8.73 14.99 -0.71
CA ALA A 144 7.51 14.28 -0.32
C ALA A 144 7.44 12.87 -0.96
N ALA A 145 7.78 12.76 -2.25
CA ALA A 145 7.62 11.54 -3.01
C ALA A 145 8.57 10.42 -2.55
N ILE A 146 9.84 10.74 -2.30
CA ILE A 146 10.87 9.75 -1.97
C ILE A 146 10.48 8.93 -0.72
N PRO A 147 10.15 9.53 0.44
CA PRO A 147 9.71 8.78 1.61
C PRO A 147 8.43 7.97 1.35
N LEU A 148 7.46 8.53 0.64
CA LEU A 148 6.20 7.84 0.35
C LEU A 148 6.40 6.61 -0.52
N ILE A 149 7.29 6.66 -1.53
CA ILE A 149 7.63 5.50 -2.38
C ILE A 149 8.31 4.41 -1.54
N LEU A 150 9.29 4.77 -0.72
CA LEU A 150 10.02 3.82 0.13
C LEU A 150 9.08 3.13 1.12
N LEU A 151 8.24 3.91 1.80
CA LEU A 151 7.27 3.39 2.76
C LEU A 151 6.20 2.53 2.09
N HIS A 152 5.70 2.95 0.90
CA HIS A 152 4.80 2.13 0.09
C HIS A 152 5.43 0.77 -0.22
N THR A 153 6.68 0.75 -0.70
CA THR A 153 7.37 -0.48 -1.07
C THR A 153 7.54 -1.41 0.12
N ALA A 154 7.93 -0.89 1.28
CA ALA A 154 8.05 -1.65 2.52
C ALA A 154 6.72 -2.24 2.98
N LEU A 155 5.64 -1.45 2.95
CA LEU A 155 4.29 -1.91 3.32
C LEU A 155 3.74 -2.94 2.33
N ASN A 156 3.98 -2.75 1.03
CA ASN A 156 3.56 -3.68 -0.01
C ASN A 156 4.27 -5.04 0.14
N SER A 157 5.58 -5.04 0.40
CA SER A 157 6.35 -6.26 0.68
C SER A 157 5.82 -6.99 1.92
N LYS A 158 5.49 -6.24 2.99
CA LYS A 158 4.89 -6.81 4.19
C LYS A 158 3.51 -7.41 3.92
N SER A 159 2.66 -6.73 3.14
CA SER A 159 1.34 -7.23 2.73
C SER A 159 1.46 -8.52 1.92
N ARG A 160 2.33 -8.55 0.91
CA ARG A 160 2.60 -9.75 0.10
C ARG A 160 3.09 -10.92 0.94
N ARG A 161 3.98 -10.66 1.90
CA ARG A 161 4.47 -11.71 2.81
C ARG A 161 3.33 -12.33 3.62
N LEU A 162 2.37 -11.52 4.10
CA LEU A 162 1.22 -12.03 4.84
C LEU A 162 0.31 -12.88 3.95
N VAL A 163 0.10 -12.49 2.68
CA VAL A 163 -0.64 -13.31 1.70
C VAL A 163 0.10 -14.62 1.44
N GLY A 164 1.42 -14.59 1.21
CA GLY A 164 2.23 -15.78 1.02
C GLY A 164 2.15 -16.79 2.18
N ILE A 165 2.04 -16.31 3.44
CA ILE A 165 1.82 -17.19 4.60
C ILE A 165 0.44 -17.89 4.50
N LEU A 166 -0.61 -17.20 4.03
CA LEU A 166 -1.93 -17.83 3.85
C LEU A 166 -1.88 -18.91 2.78
N GLU A 167 -1.21 -18.62 1.66
CA GLU A 167 -1.03 -19.56 0.54
C GLU A 167 -0.20 -20.78 0.96
N GLU A 168 0.91 -20.57 1.69
CA GLU A 168 1.78 -21.63 2.19
C GLU A 168 1.02 -22.57 3.15
N GLN A 169 0.27 -22.01 4.10
CA GLN A 169 -0.51 -22.80 5.04
C GLN A 169 -1.66 -23.53 4.38
N SER A 170 -2.32 -22.92 3.38
CA SER A 170 -3.35 -23.58 2.57
C SER A 170 -2.78 -24.77 1.82
N ALA A 171 -1.64 -24.60 1.13
CA ALA A 171 -0.98 -25.70 0.41
C ALA A 171 -0.58 -26.85 1.35
N GLY A 172 -0.09 -26.54 2.56
CA GLY A 172 0.22 -27.54 3.57
C GLY A 172 -1.02 -28.35 4.02
N ILE A 173 -2.15 -27.67 4.20
CA ILE A 173 -3.44 -28.31 4.55
C ILE A 173 -3.91 -29.23 3.44
N ILE A 174 -3.88 -28.77 2.17
CA ILE A 174 -4.28 -29.56 1.00
C ILE A 174 -3.43 -30.81 0.87
N ALA A 175 -2.10 -30.67 1.03
CA ALA A 175 -1.17 -31.80 0.97
C ALA A 175 -1.48 -32.86 2.05
N SER A 176 -1.69 -32.44 3.29
CA SER A 176 -2.02 -33.35 4.39
C SER A 176 -3.39 -34.03 4.22
N HIS A 177 -4.37 -33.30 3.66
CA HIS A 177 -5.68 -33.85 3.36
C HIS A 177 -5.61 -34.91 2.26
N ALA A 178 -4.89 -34.65 1.18
CA ALA A 178 -4.69 -35.60 0.08
C ALA A 178 -3.96 -36.87 0.54
N GLU A 179 -3.02 -36.77 1.50
CA GLU A 179 -2.38 -37.95 2.08
C GLU A 179 -3.35 -38.78 2.91
N GLN A 180 -4.21 -38.15 3.71
CA GLN A 180 -5.22 -38.84 4.49
C GLN A 180 -6.24 -39.54 3.59
N GLU A 181 -6.69 -38.92 2.52
CA GLU A 181 -7.62 -39.45 1.55
C GLU A 181 -7.06 -40.71 0.88
N ARG A 182 -5.77 -40.69 0.46
CA ARG A 182 -5.08 -41.87 -0.09
C ARG A 182 -4.95 -43.01 0.92
N GLN A 183 -4.66 -42.71 2.19
CA GLN A 183 -4.57 -43.72 3.22
C GLN A 183 -5.91 -44.40 3.48
N HIS A 184 -7.01 -43.67 3.50
CA HIS A 184 -8.35 -44.22 3.65
C HIS A 184 -8.73 -45.10 2.44
N ALA A 185 -8.40 -44.69 1.19
CA ALA A 185 -8.65 -45.45 -0.01
C ALA A 185 -7.80 -46.74 -0.08
N ALA A 186 -6.61 -46.76 0.52
CA ALA A 186 -5.76 -47.95 0.56
C ALA A 186 -6.17 -48.97 1.63
N CYS A 187 -6.97 -48.56 2.63
CA CYS A 187 -7.44 -49.42 3.71
C CYS A 187 -8.86 -49.97 3.50
N ALA A 188 -9.60 -49.49 2.47
CA ALA A 188 -10.94 -49.92 2.07
C ALA A 188 -10.89 -50.92 0.92
#